data_9820a758fbe4ab57b41e424b2fbec70b
#
_entry.id   9820a758fbe4ab57b41e424b2fbec70b
#
_cell.length_a   1.000
_cell.length_b   1.000
_cell.length_c   1.000
_cell.angle_alpha   90.00
_cell.angle_beta   90.00
_cell.angle_gamma   90.00
#
_symmetry.space_group_name_H-M   'P 1'
#
loop_
_entity.id
_entity.type
_entity.pdbx_description
1 polymer ?
#
loop_
_entity_poly.entity_id
_entity_poly.type
_entity_poly.pdbx_seq_one_letter_code
_entity_poly.pdbx_strand_id
1 'polypeptide(L)'
;MAFDAGFTHYDDPPPAQIDDLEALRATDRFRFGNVLRAWIDVDDAGQVTGSGYNGCGLIGNTTIRLGALRHMFQNALLPDLRREPEYGDGWVRFTQTVGGRTSLPAPRRVRHRPYVQWQAPLVWTTLTLTLHADGRATSAMTGASRFPRHWLYDDKGRLTQKSGLTDFTNWMAKSFGRHTPWGDEDSAALVTAVETALEQSLSVQLMHGAARPTIESLPAGTTFVHQGEPGADIYLVLDGVVRVEREGEWLAEYGPGALLGERAHLEGGTRTSTLTAVTACRLASVAAVYFDRAALDELAGGHRREVIGQA
;
A
#
# COMPACT_ATOMS: atom_id res chain seq x y z
N MET A 1 -6.78 4.88 21.97
CA MET A 1 -6.05 6.13 22.21
C MET A 1 -4.64 6.14 21.61
N ALA A 2 -3.73 5.24 21.94
CA ALA A 2 -2.46 5.15 21.20
C ALA A 2 -2.66 4.64 19.75
N PHE A 3 -3.83 4.19 19.44
CA PHE A 3 -4.20 3.62 18.15
C PHE A 3 -4.94 4.60 17.24
N ASP A 4 -5.35 5.77 17.74
CA ASP A 4 -5.94 6.82 16.92
C ASP A 4 -4.88 7.52 16.04
N ALA A 5 -3.60 7.36 16.36
CA ALA A 5 -2.51 7.94 15.61
C ALA A 5 -1.98 6.96 14.55
N GLY A 6 -2.76 6.70 13.52
CA GLY A 6 -2.25 6.11 12.29
C GLY A 6 -2.32 4.59 12.16
N PHE A 7 -3.10 3.91 12.98
CA PHE A 7 -3.35 2.47 12.83
C PHE A 7 -4.64 2.15 12.05
N THR A 8 -5.50 3.12 11.83
CA THR A 8 -6.69 3.02 10.98
C THR A 8 -6.53 4.01 9.82
N HIS A 9 -6.08 3.55 8.70
CA HIS A 9 -5.75 4.39 7.53
C HIS A 9 -6.94 5.02 6.84
N TYR A 10 -8.13 4.75 7.29
CA TYR A 10 -9.36 5.31 6.73
C TYR A 10 -9.78 6.60 7.38
N ASP A 11 -9.25 6.89 8.58
CA ASP A 11 -9.58 8.11 9.30
C ASP A 11 -8.76 9.32 8.83
N ASP A 12 -7.60 9.08 8.21
CA ASP A 12 -6.74 10.13 7.62
C ASP A 12 -5.98 9.57 6.40
N PRO A 13 -6.63 9.38 5.25
CA PRO A 13 -5.97 8.91 4.04
C PRO A 13 -4.89 9.91 3.61
N PRO A 14 -3.80 9.45 2.95
CA PRO A 14 -2.77 10.35 2.45
C PRO A 14 -3.38 11.27 1.39
N PRO A 15 -2.81 12.47 1.20
CA PRO A 15 -3.27 13.38 0.17
C PRO A 15 -3.15 12.72 -1.21
N ALA A 16 -4.14 12.94 -2.08
CA ALA A 16 -4.09 12.45 -3.46
C ALA A 16 -2.93 13.08 -4.26
N GLN A 17 -2.48 14.24 -3.82
CA GLN A 17 -1.33 14.94 -4.39
C GLN A 17 -0.46 15.55 -3.28
N ILE A 18 0.85 15.42 -3.43
CA ILE A 18 1.87 16.07 -2.59
C ILE A 18 2.47 17.22 -3.39
N ASP A 19 2.20 18.45 -2.95
CA ASP A 19 2.80 19.65 -3.55
C ASP A 19 4.13 20.01 -2.86
N ASP A 20 4.23 19.76 -1.56
CA ASP A 20 5.41 20.05 -0.73
C ASP A 20 5.64 18.95 0.31
N LEU A 21 6.64 18.11 0.03
CA LEU A 21 7.02 17.01 0.93
C LEU A 21 7.62 17.51 2.26
N GLU A 22 8.35 18.64 2.23
CA GLU A 22 8.94 19.19 3.45
C GLU A 22 7.87 19.80 4.36
N ALA A 23 6.84 20.42 3.80
CA ALA A 23 5.69 20.90 4.57
C ALA A 23 4.94 19.74 5.25
N LEU A 24 4.74 18.61 4.56
CA LEU A 24 4.17 17.40 5.16
C LEU A 24 5.06 16.85 6.28
N ARG A 25 6.37 16.87 6.09
CA ARG A 25 7.33 16.46 7.11
C ARG A 25 7.30 17.38 8.33
N ALA A 26 7.29 18.68 8.13
CA ALA A 26 7.25 19.67 9.19
C ALA A 26 5.97 19.58 10.05
N THR A 27 4.86 19.19 9.43
CA THR A 27 3.58 18.95 10.10
C THR A 27 3.43 17.54 10.69
N ASP A 28 4.49 16.70 10.61
CA ASP A 28 4.52 15.34 11.17
C ASP A 28 3.48 14.38 10.55
N ARG A 29 3.14 14.62 9.28
CA ARG A 29 2.12 13.85 8.54
C ARG A 29 2.65 12.58 7.89
N PHE A 30 3.96 12.36 7.86
CA PHE A 30 4.56 11.09 7.51
C PHE A 30 5.80 10.79 8.36
N ARG A 31 6.11 9.50 8.53
CA ARG A 31 7.22 9.02 9.38
C ARG A 31 8.41 8.52 8.57
N PHE A 32 8.18 8.14 7.33
CA PHE A 32 9.19 7.54 6.48
C PHE A 32 8.93 7.93 5.03
N GLY A 33 9.99 8.23 4.31
CA GLY A 33 9.96 8.53 2.88
C GLY A 33 11.19 7.96 2.17
N ASN A 34 10.98 7.46 0.97
CA ASN A 34 12.01 7.04 0.02
C ASN A 34 11.87 7.91 -1.22
N VAL A 35 12.87 8.72 -1.52
CA VAL A 35 12.90 9.61 -2.69
C VAL A 35 13.92 9.07 -3.67
N LEU A 36 13.46 8.65 -4.85
CA LEU A 36 14.31 8.20 -5.95
C LEU A 36 14.22 9.21 -7.10
N ARG A 37 15.36 9.69 -7.58
CA ARG A 37 15.48 10.56 -8.75
C ARG A 37 16.54 10.00 -9.67
N ALA A 38 16.29 10.02 -10.98
CA ALA A 38 17.22 9.53 -11.98
C ALA A 38 17.22 10.41 -13.24
N TRP A 39 18.25 10.26 -14.04
CA TRP A 39 18.38 10.88 -15.34
C TRP A 39 19.06 9.92 -16.32
N ILE A 40 18.82 10.12 -17.60
CA ILE A 40 19.53 9.50 -18.72
C ILE A 40 19.90 10.57 -19.74
N ASP A 41 21.04 10.42 -20.38
CA ASP A 41 21.42 11.18 -21.58
C ASP A 41 21.16 10.30 -22.80
N VAL A 42 20.57 10.89 -23.82
CA VAL A 42 20.18 10.18 -25.05
C VAL A 42 20.76 10.93 -26.24
N ASP A 43 21.39 10.24 -27.16
CA ASP A 43 21.88 10.82 -28.41
C ASP A 43 20.77 10.98 -29.47
N ASP A 44 21.12 11.60 -30.60
CA ASP A 44 20.18 11.84 -31.70
C ASP A 44 19.64 10.55 -32.34
N ALA A 45 20.30 9.41 -32.12
CA ALA A 45 19.88 8.10 -32.58
C ALA A 45 18.96 7.38 -31.56
N GLY A 46 18.66 8.01 -30.43
CA GLY A 46 17.84 7.42 -29.38
C GLY A 46 18.59 6.43 -28.48
N GLN A 47 19.93 6.40 -28.54
CA GLN A 47 20.73 5.53 -27.69
C GLN A 47 21.09 6.21 -26.36
N VAL A 48 21.02 5.45 -25.27
CA VAL A 48 21.43 5.95 -23.96
C VAL A 48 22.94 6.04 -23.91
N THR A 49 23.48 7.25 -23.71
CA THR A 49 24.92 7.55 -23.65
C THR A 49 25.42 7.82 -22.23
N GLY A 50 24.52 8.14 -21.31
CA GLY A 50 24.81 8.37 -19.93
C GLY A 50 23.60 8.14 -19.04
N SER A 51 23.84 7.82 -17.79
CA SER A 51 22.79 7.68 -16.81
C SER A 51 23.29 7.88 -15.39
N GLY A 52 22.39 8.23 -14.50
CA GLY A 52 22.68 8.28 -13.09
C GLY A 52 21.43 8.46 -12.26
N TYR A 53 21.54 8.20 -10.98
CA TYR A 53 20.44 8.45 -10.06
C TYR A 53 20.95 8.89 -8.70
N ASN A 54 20.09 9.63 -8.04
CA ASN A 54 20.26 9.99 -6.66
C ASN A 54 18.93 9.86 -5.92
N GLY A 55 18.99 10.00 -4.63
CA GLY A 55 17.80 9.94 -3.80
C GLY A 55 18.20 9.99 -2.34
N CYS A 56 17.21 9.97 -1.48
CA CYS A 56 17.45 9.96 -0.05
C CYS A 56 16.32 9.28 0.71
N GLY A 57 16.69 8.75 1.85
CA GLY A 57 15.75 8.35 2.89
C GLY A 57 15.38 9.53 3.78
N LEU A 58 14.10 9.62 4.10
CA LEU A 58 13.58 10.54 5.10
C LEU A 58 12.93 9.71 6.21
N ILE A 59 13.25 10.00 7.47
CA ILE A 59 12.64 9.33 8.60
C ILE A 59 12.37 10.33 9.72
N GLY A 60 11.18 10.30 10.28
CA GLY A 60 10.75 11.17 11.37
C GLY A 60 10.91 10.53 12.73
N ASN A 61 11.07 11.33 13.78
CA ASN A 61 11.07 10.87 15.17
C ASN A 61 9.65 10.57 15.62
N THR A 62 9.51 9.57 16.49
CA THR A 62 8.22 9.25 17.13
C THR A 62 8.16 9.87 18.51
N THR A 63 7.18 10.74 18.75
CA THR A 63 6.93 11.32 20.06
C THR A 63 5.64 10.74 20.66
N ILE A 64 5.75 10.13 21.82
CA ILE A 64 4.59 9.67 22.59
C ILE A 64 4.29 10.71 23.67
N ARG A 65 3.01 11.08 23.76
CA ARG A 65 2.49 11.96 24.80
C ARG A 65 1.45 11.20 25.63
N LEU A 66 1.68 11.16 26.92
CA LEU A 66 0.76 10.55 27.91
C LEU A 66 0.48 11.61 29.00
N GLY A 67 -0.59 12.36 28.82
CA GLY A 67 -0.86 13.52 29.68
C GLY A 67 0.27 14.56 29.59
N ALA A 68 0.90 14.89 30.71
CA ALA A 68 2.03 15.82 30.78
C ALA A 68 3.37 15.19 30.37
N LEU A 69 3.45 13.87 30.29
CA LEU A 69 4.68 13.17 29.91
C LEU A 69 4.83 13.17 28.39
N ARG A 70 6.01 13.60 27.94
CA ARG A 70 6.41 13.56 26.54
C ARG A 70 7.73 12.78 26.43
N HIS A 71 7.73 11.73 25.62
CA HIS A 71 8.94 10.98 25.34
C HIS A 71 9.15 10.89 23.82
N MET A 72 10.34 11.28 23.38
CA MET A 72 10.73 11.21 21.98
C MET A 72 11.68 10.03 21.76
N PHE A 73 11.30 9.12 20.89
CA PHE A 73 12.16 8.04 20.41
C PHE A 73 12.94 8.52 19.19
N GLN A 74 14.26 8.37 19.24
CA GLN A 74 15.11 8.68 18.11
C GLN A 74 15.02 7.59 17.05
N ASN A 75 15.02 7.99 15.82
CA ASN A 75 15.09 7.11 14.67
C ASN A 75 16.55 6.81 14.27
N ALA A 76 16.73 5.85 13.37
CA ALA A 76 18.00 5.60 12.72
C ALA A 76 17.76 5.14 11.28
N LEU A 77 18.18 5.94 10.31
CA LEU A 77 18.29 5.49 8.92
C LEU A 77 19.39 4.44 8.79
N LEU A 78 19.14 3.44 7.94
CA LEU A 78 20.16 2.54 7.45
C LEU A 78 20.75 3.10 6.15
N PRO A 79 21.98 2.68 5.76
CA PRO A 79 22.54 3.04 4.47
C PRO A 79 21.61 2.66 3.33
N ASP A 80 21.41 3.57 2.38
CA ASP A 80 20.63 3.29 1.17
C ASP A 80 21.27 2.16 0.38
N LEU A 81 20.46 1.19 -0.05
CA LEU A 81 20.89 0.14 -0.95
C LEU A 81 20.54 0.57 -2.39
N ARG A 82 21.56 0.87 -3.17
CA ARG A 82 21.43 1.24 -4.58
C ARG A 82 22.01 0.11 -5.43
N ARG A 83 21.14 -0.50 -6.24
CA ARG A 83 21.57 -1.51 -7.21
C ARG A 83 22.20 -0.85 -8.42
N GLU A 84 23.12 -1.56 -9.08
CA GLU A 84 23.62 -1.14 -10.40
C GLU A 84 22.45 -0.97 -11.35
N PRO A 85 22.42 0.11 -12.16
CA PRO A 85 21.36 0.31 -13.13
C PRO A 85 21.29 -0.85 -14.14
N GLU A 86 20.05 -1.26 -14.45
CA GLU A 86 19.78 -2.25 -15.49
C GLU A 86 19.55 -1.52 -16.81
N TYR A 87 20.27 -1.93 -17.88
CA TYR A 87 20.18 -1.34 -19.20
C TYR A 87 19.45 -2.27 -20.15
N GLY A 88 18.49 -1.72 -20.90
CA GLY A 88 17.81 -2.40 -22.00
C GLY A 88 17.85 -1.56 -23.27
N ASP A 89 17.20 -2.04 -24.32
CA ASP A 89 17.12 -1.31 -25.57
C ASP A 89 16.25 -0.06 -25.40
N GLY A 90 16.93 1.11 -25.39
CA GLY A 90 16.28 2.41 -25.22
C GLY A 90 15.70 2.67 -23.82
N TRP A 91 16.14 1.97 -22.77
CA TRP A 91 15.71 2.26 -21.41
C TRP A 91 16.77 1.92 -20.35
N VAL A 92 16.66 2.58 -19.21
CA VAL A 92 17.47 2.28 -18.01
C VAL A 92 16.55 2.18 -16.78
N ARG A 93 16.76 1.15 -15.96
CA ARG A 93 16.04 0.94 -14.72
C ARG A 93 16.96 1.16 -13.53
N PHE A 94 16.49 1.95 -12.58
CA PHE A 94 17.17 2.24 -11.33
C PHE A 94 16.39 1.64 -10.16
N THR A 95 17.09 1.02 -9.21
CA THR A 95 16.47 0.39 -8.03
C THR A 95 17.14 0.90 -6.76
N GLN A 96 16.33 1.45 -5.85
CA GLN A 96 16.79 1.95 -4.56
C GLN A 96 15.94 1.39 -3.43
N THR A 97 16.60 0.83 -2.40
CA THR A 97 15.96 0.48 -1.14
C THR A 97 16.40 1.45 -0.05
N VAL A 98 15.43 2.03 0.61
CA VAL A 98 15.64 2.92 1.76
C VAL A 98 14.85 2.40 2.94
N GLY A 99 15.38 2.57 4.14
CA GLY A 99 14.69 2.19 5.36
C GLY A 99 15.45 2.52 6.63
N GLY A 100 14.85 2.16 7.74
CA GLY A 100 15.42 2.44 9.04
C GLY A 100 14.54 1.97 10.19
N ARG A 101 14.96 2.29 11.39
CA ARG A 101 14.22 2.01 12.62
C ARG A 101 13.20 3.11 12.85
N THR A 102 11.95 2.72 13.10
CA THR A 102 10.85 3.67 13.37
C THR A 102 10.86 4.25 14.77
N SER A 103 11.86 3.88 15.57
CA SER A 103 12.05 4.37 16.95
C SER A 103 10.99 3.98 17.98
N LEU A 104 10.00 3.18 17.64
CA LEU A 104 9.08 2.57 18.60
C LEU A 104 9.58 1.16 18.96
N PRO A 105 10.22 0.96 20.14
CA PRO A 105 10.74 -0.35 20.51
C PRO A 105 9.59 -1.31 20.82
N ALA A 106 9.73 -2.53 20.33
CA ALA A 106 8.81 -3.62 20.54
C ALA A 106 9.51 -4.79 21.25
N PRO A 107 8.83 -5.58 22.09
CA PRO A 107 9.39 -6.77 22.68
C PRO A 107 9.57 -7.85 21.60
N ARG A 108 10.80 -8.33 21.45
CA ARG A 108 11.17 -9.41 20.54
C ARG A 108 11.70 -10.61 21.31
N ARG A 109 11.17 -11.80 21.03
CA ARG A 109 11.71 -13.05 21.54
C ARG A 109 13.06 -13.37 20.88
N VAL A 110 14.07 -13.70 21.68
CA VAL A 110 15.39 -14.16 21.23
C VAL A 110 15.69 -15.53 21.82
N ARG A 111 16.54 -16.32 21.13
CA ARG A 111 16.82 -17.70 21.52
C ARG A 111 17.70 -17.82 22.77
N HIS A 112 18.43 -16.76 23.11
CA HIS A 112 19.35 -16.73 24.24
C HIS A 112 18.88 -15.70 25.29
N ARG A 113 19.35 -15.83 26.53
CA ARG A 113 19.07 -14.84 27.58
C ARG A 113 19.41 -13.42 27.11
N PRO A 114 18.58 -12.42 27.42
CA PRO A 114 17.45 -12.40 28.36
C PRO A 114 16.12 -12.96 27.78
N TYR A 115 16.09 -13.69 26.68
CA TYR A 115 14.95 -14.27 25.95
C TYR A 115 13.95 -13.26 25.37
N VAL A 116 13.99 -12.00 25.82
CA VAL A 116 13.26 -10.87 25.26
C VAL A 116 14.20 -9.68 25.15
N GLN A 117 14.23 -9.07 23.98
CA GLN A 117 14.92 -7.79 23.74
C GLN A 117 13.92 -6.77 23.20
N TRP A 118 14.14 -5.51 23.60
CA TRP A 118 13.39 -4.40 23.08
C TRP A 118 14.15 -3.83 21.88
N GLN A 119 13.55 -3.89 20.71
CA GLN A 119 14.12 -3.37 19.47
C GLN A 119 13.04 -2.71 18.64
N ALA A 120 13.37 -1.61 17.97
CA ALA A 120 12.49 -1.02 16.96
C ALA A 120 12.58 -1.88 15.68
N PRO A 121 11.46 -2.37 15.15
CA PRO A 121 11.46 -3.05 13.86
C PRO A 121 11.81 -2.08 12.73
N LEU A 122 12.30 -2.62 11.62
CA LEU A 122 12.67 -1.83 10.44
C LEU A 122 11.45 -1.56 9.57
N VAL A 123 11.43 -0.36 9.02
CA VAL A 123 10.53 0.04 7.93
C VAL A 123 11.38 0.29 6.70
N TRP A 124 10.92 -0.18 5.54
CA TRP A 124 11.60 0.06 4.26
C TRP A 124 10.66 0.05 3.08
N THR A 125 11.12 0.65 1.99
CA THR A 125 10.56 0.48 0.66
C THR A 125 11.68 0.30 -0.35
N THR A 126 11.42 -0.50 -1.38
CA THR A 126 12.24 -0.62 -2.58
C THR A 126 11.46 -0.01 -3.74
N LEU A 127 12.04 1.01 -4.35
CA LEU A 127 11.47 1.70 -5.52
C LEU A 127 12.26 1.34 -6.76
N THR A 128 11.57 1.19 -7.87
CA THR A 128 12.15 1.16 -9.21
C THR A 128 11.66 2.34 -10.02
N LEU A 129 12.55 2.93 -10.81
CA LEU A 129 12.26 3.97 -11.79
C LEU A 129 12.89 3.57 -13.11
N THR A 130 12.09 3.39 -14.14
CA THR A 130 12.56 3.09 -15.50
C THR A 130 12.36 4.33 -16.35
N LEU A 131 13.45 4.81 -16.94
CA LEU A 131 13.47 5.92 -17.90
C LEU A 131 13.68 5.37 -19.30
N HIS A 132 12.90 5.84 -20.25
CA HIS A 132 12.97 5.46 -21.65
C HIS A 132 13.53 6.59 -22.50
N ALA A 133 14.26 6.26 -23.55
CA ALA A 133 14.84 7.23 -24.48
C ALA A 133 13.78 8.09 -25.19
N ASP A 134 12.55 7.63 -25.28
CA ASP A 134 11.41 8.38 -25.82
C ASP A 134 10.79 9.39 -24.82
N GLY A 135 11.37 9.54 -23.64
CA GLY A 135 10.95 10.47 -22.59
C GLY A 135 9.88 9.91 -21.63
N ARG A 136 9.43 8.66 -21.82
CA ARG A 136 8.52 8.01 -20.86
C ARG A 136 9.28 7.64 -19.59
N ALA A 137 8.60 7.75 -18.45
CA ALA A 137 9.08 7.28 -17.17
C ALA A 137 8.01 6.40 -16.49
N THR A 138 8.44 5.30 -15.89
CA THR A 138 7.56 4.44 -15.11
C THR A 138 8.19 4.16 -13.75
N SER A 139 7.39 4.32 -12.70
CA SER A 139 7.82 4.06 -11.32
C SER A 139 6.98 2.95 -10.71
N ALA A 140 7.60 2.15 -9.83
CA ALA A 140 6.92 1.11 -9.10
C ALA A 140 7.53 0.92 -7.71
N MET A 141 6.70 0.49 -6.76
CA MET A 141 7.15 -0.01 -5.47
C MET A 141 7.31 -1.53 -5.59
N THR A 142 8.56 -2.00 -5.65
CA THR A 142 8.89 -3.42 -5.86
C THR A 142 9.18 -4.18 -4.57
N GLY A 143 9.33 -3.47 -3.45
CA GLY A 143 9.52 -4.05 -2.12
C GLY A 143 9.01 -3.11 -1.03
N ALA A 144 8.48 -3.67 0.06
CA ALA A 144 8.09 -2.88 1.23
C ALA A 144 8.04 -3.73 2.51
N SER A 145 8.31 -3.10 3.65
CA SER A 145 8.01 -3.71 4.95
C SER A 145 6.50 -3.94 5.07
N ARG A 146 6.10 -4.98 5.80
CA ARG A 146 4.70 -5.38 5.98
C ARG A 146 3.87 -4.39 6.79
N PHE A 147 4.51 -3.42 7.40
CA PHE A 147 3.90 -2.32 8.13
C PHE A 147 4.91 -1.17 8.24
N PRO A 148 4.48 0.09 8.26
CA PRO A 148 3.12 0.60 8.01
C PRO A 148 2.71 0.41 6.55
N ARG A 149 1.53 0.90 6.17
CA ARG A 149 1.15 0.99 4.75
C ARG A 149 2.02 2.04 4.08
N HIS A 150 2.46 1.73 2.86
CA HIS A 150 3.29 2.61 2.04
C HIS A 150 2.50 3.08 0.83
N TRP A 151 2.79 4.29 0.37
CA TRP A 151 2.20 4.89 -0.81
C TRP A 151 3.31 5.38 -1.75
N LEU A 152 3.10 5.24 -3.05
CA LEU A 152 3.98 5.73 -4.09
C LEU A 152 3.33 6.90 -4.81
N TYR A 153 4.10 7.97 -4.96
CA TYR A 153 3.73 9.15 -5.72
C TYR A 153 4.62 9.28 -6.95
N ASP A 154 4.03 9.73 -8.06
CA ASP A 154 4.76 9.99 -9.29
C ASP A 154 5.58 11.31 -9.22
N ASP A 155 6.22 11.65 -10.33
CA ASP A 155 7.03 12.87 -10.50
C ASP A 155 6.23 14.18 -10.36
N LYS A 156 4.90 14.11 -10.48
CA LYS A 156 3.96 15.22 -10.29
C LYS A 156 3.35 15.24 -8.89
N GLY A 157 3.83 14.39 -8.01
CA GLY A 157 3.31 14.24 -6.66
C GLY A 157 1.94 13.59 -6.57
N ARG A 158 1.45 12.91 -7.63
CA ARG A 158 0.15 12.23 -7.61
C ARG A 158 0.30 10.82 -7.07
N LEU A 159 -0.61 10.42 -6.22
CA LEU A 159 -0.67 9.08 -5.65
C LEU A 159 -1.01 8.05 -6.74
N THR A 160 -0.16 7.04 -6.93
CA THR A 160 -0.28 6.04 -7.99
C THR A 160 -0.41 4.61 -7.49
N GLN A 161 0.30 4.26 -6.40
CA GLN A 161 0.32 2.90 -5.87
C GLN A 161 0.35 2.90 -4.34
N LYS A 162 -0.04 1.77 -3.76
CA LYS A 162 0.09 1.52 -2.32
C LYS A 162 0.48 0.07 -2.06
N SER A 163 1.08 -0.21 -0.91
CA SER A 163 1.29 -1.58 -0.46
C SER A 163 -0.06 -2.22 -0.10
N GLY A 164 -0.35 -3.39 -0.68
CA GLY A 164 -1.60 -4.12 -0.48
C GLY A 164 -1.67 -4.87 0.84
N LEU A 165 -0.53 -5.16 1.46
CA LEU A 165 -0.46 -5.93 2.70
C LEU A 165 0.03 -5.06 3.85
N THR A 166 -0.73 -5.06 4.97
CA THR A 166 -0.30 -4.50 6.24
C THR A 166 -0.43 -5.55 7.33
N ASP A 167 0.68 -6.13 7.76
CA ASP A 167 0.73 -7.17 8.78
C ASP A 167 1.61 -6.72 9.95
N PHE A 168 0.98 -6.02 10.88
CA PHE A 168 1.63 -5.50 12.07
C PHE A 168 2.30 -6.60 12.91
N THR A 169 1.62 -7.75 13.06
CA THR A 169 2.11 -8.83 13.91
C THR A 169 3.38 -9.46 13.33
N ASN A 170 3.39 -9.73 12.03
CA ASN A 170 4.56 -10.28 11.35
C ASN A 170 5.70 -9.25 11.30
N TRP A 171 5.39 -7.99 11.01
CA TRP A 171 6.36 -6.91 11.01
C TRP A 171 7.05 -6.78 12.38
N MET A 172 6.28 -6.76 13.48
CA MET A 172 6.80 -6.72 14.84
C MET A 172 7.65 -7.93 15.22
N ALA A 173 7.35 -9.10 14.64
CA ALA A 173 8.06 -10.35 14.94
C ALA A 173 9.30 -10.56 14.06
N LYS A 174 9.33 -10.06 12.82
CA LYS A 174 10.32 -10.46 11.81
C LYS A 174 11.11 -9.33 11.17
N SER A 175 10.75 -8.06 11.30
CA SER A 175 11.44 -6.96 10.60
C SER A 175 12.73 -6.53 11.30
N PHE A 176 13.67 -7.48 11.45
CA PHE A 176 14.96 -7.30 12.13
C PHE A 176 16.08 -8.06 11.41
N GLY A 177 17.27 -7.43 11.34
CA GLY A 177 18.51 -8.04 10.86
C GLY A 177 18.36 -8.75 9.53
N ARG A 178 18.60 -10.06 9.53
CA ARG A 178 18.59 -10.91 8.32
C ARG A 178 17.23 -10.99 7.60
N HIS A 179 16.14 -10.66 8.27
CA HIS A 179 14.79 -10.64 7.70
C HIS A 179 14.43 -9.26 7.12
N THR A 180 15.39 -8.59 6.55
CA THR A 180 15.26 -7.26 5.94
C THR A 180 16.18 -7.16 4.72
N PRO A 181 16.02 -6.18 3.83
CA PRO A 181 16.88 -6.01 2.66
C PRO A 181 18.37 -5.81 2.97
N TRP A 182 18.73 -5.41 4.19
CA TRP A 182 20.12 -5.34 4.66
C TRP A 182 20.66 -6.67 5.21
N GLY A 183 19.86 -7.71 5.17
CA GLY A 183 20.19 -9.08 5.50
C GLY A 183 20.01 -10.01 4.29
N ASP A 184 19.21 -11.06 4.49
CA ASP A 184 19.03 -12.13 3.51
C ASP A 184 17.68 -12.08 2.79
N GLU A 185 16.79 -11.16 3.15
CA GLU A 185 15.41 -11.14 2.66
C GLU A 185 15.19 -10.07 1.59
N ASP A 186 14.91 -10.53 0.38
CA ASP A 186 14.39 -9.70 -0.71
C ASP A 186 12.85 -9.71 -0.60
N SER A 187 12.28 -8.69 0.03
CA SER A 187 10.85 -8.65 0.29
C SER A 187 10.10 -8.04 -0.89
N ALA A 188 9.50 -8.88 -1.71
CA ALA A 188 8.53 -8.42 -2.70
C ALA A 188 7.34 -7.72 -2.01
N ALA A 189 6.95 -6.56 -2.52
CA ALA A 189 5.73 -5.90 -2.09
C ALA A 189 4.55 -6.43 -2.92
N LEU A 190 3.45 -6.74 -2.23
CA LEU A 190 2.18 -6.88 -2.88
C LEU A 190 1.59 -5.48 -3.05
N VAL A 191 1.57 -4.99 -4.28
CA VAL A 191 1.17 -3.63 -4.63
C VAL A 191 -0.17 -3.66 -5.34
N THR A 192 -1.05 -2.77 -4.97
CA THR A 192 -2.36 -2.59 -5.60
C THR A 192 -2.52 -1.15 -6.07
N ALA A 193 -3.44 -0.93 -7.01
CA ALA A 193 -3.83 0.42 -7.40
C ALA A 193 -4.39 1.19 -6.21
N VAL A 194 -4.33 2.51 -6.27
CA VAL A 194 -4.97 3.37 -5.27
C VAL A 194 -6.45 3.50 -5.56
N GLU A 195 -7.23 3.72 -4.50
CA GLU A 195 -8.64 4.01 -4.59
C GLU A 195 -8.88 5.30 -5.38
N THR A 196 -9.94 5.30 -6.18
CA THR A 196 -10.46 6.52 -6.78
C THR A 196 -11.05 7.45 -5.72
N ALA A 197 -11.26 8.73 -6.07
CA ALA A 197 -11.91 9.67 -5.15
C ALA A 197 -13.34 9.22 -4.78
N LEU A 198 -14.02 8.54 -5.70
CA LEU A 198 -15.34 7.95 -5.45
C LEU A 198 -15.25 6.81 -4.42
N GLU A 199 -14.31 5.86 -4.58
CA GLU A 199 -14.11 4.77 -3.61
C GLU A 199 -13.75 5.31 -2.23
N GLN A 200 -12.92 6.33 -2.13
CA GLN A 200 -12.60 6.99 -0.86
C GLN A 200 -13.85 7.57 -0.19
N SER A 201 -14.68 8.28 -0.95
CA SER A 201 -15.94 8.84 -0.46
C SER A 201 -16.91 7.76 0.02
N LEU A 202 -17.10 6.70 -0.77
CA LEU A 202 -17.95 5.55 -0.42
C LEU A 202 -17.41 4.75 0.77
N SER A 203 -16.09 4.64 0.91
CA SER A 203 -15.44 4.01 2.06
C SER A 203 -15.73 4.75 3.35
N VAL A 204 -15.66 6.08 3.33
CA VAL A 204 -16.03 6.93 4.47
C VAL A 204 -17.52 6.75 4.80
N GLN A 205 -18.39 6.74 3.79
CA GLN A 205 -19.82 6.48 3.98
C GLN A 205 -20.08 5.11 4.61
N LEU A 206 -19.38 4.05 4.16
CA LEU A 206 -19.50 2.70 4.72
C LEU A 206 -19.07 2.66 6.19
N MET A 207 -17.95 3.28 6.53
CA MET A 207 -17.39 3.22 7.89
C MET A 207 -18.09 4.13 8.89
N HIS A 208 -18.59 5.28 8.45
CA HIS A 208 -19.11 6.34 9.33
C HIS A 208 -20.58 6.74 9.01
N GLY A 209 -21.23 6.05 8.09
CA GLY A 209 -22.60 6.31 7.70
C GLY A 209 -23.63 5.83 8.72
N ALA A 210 -24.91 5.83 8.32
CA ALA A 210 -26.03 5.47 9.19
C ALA A 210 -26.06 3.99 9.60
N ALA A 211 -25.50 3.09 8.78
CA ALA A 211 -25.38 1.67 9.07
C ALA A 211 -24.08 1.35 9.78
N ARG A 212 -24.13 0.49 10.78
CA ARG A 212 -22.90 -0.05 11.41
C ARG A 212 -22.34 -1.16 10.53
N PRO A 213 -21.08 -1.09 10.06
CA PRO A 213 -20.47 -2.14 9.30
C PRO A 213 -20.22 -3.39 10.15
N THR A 214 -20.40 -4.56 9.55
CA THR A 214 -19.90 -5.83 10.10
C THR A 214 -18.44 -5.96 9.70
N ILE A 215 -17.55 -6.17 10.67
CA ILE A 215 -16.12 -6.33 10.43
C ILE A 215 -15.75 -7.79 10.64
N GLU A 216 -15.14 -8.39 9.61
CA GLU A 216 -14.72 -9.80 9.63
C GLU A 216 -13.22 -9.91 9.29
N SER A 217 -12.59 -10.94 9.86
CA SER A 217 -11.22 -11.33 9.53
C SER A 217 -11.23 -12.70 8.86
N LEU A 218 -10.66 -12.80 7.67
CA LEU A 218 -10.64 -14.00 6.85
C LEU A 218 -9.19 -14.50 6.70
N PRO A 219 -8.94 -15.80 6.91
CA PRO A 219 -7.67 -16.42 6.57
C PRO A 219 -7.38 -16.34 5.06
N ALA A 220 -6.09 -16.40 4.68
CA ALA A 220 -5.71 -16.57 3.29
C ALA A 220 -6.33 -17.84 2.68
N GLY A 221 -6.75 -17.75 1.43
CA GLY A 221 -7.41 -18.82 0.69
C GLY A 221 -8.93 -18.95 0.96
N THR A 222 -9.52 -18.11 1.83
CA THR A 222 -10.95 -18.15 2.10
C THR A 222 -11.75 -17.50 0.97
N THR A 223 -12.63 -18.24 0.32
CA THR A 223 -13.67 -17.70 -0.55
C THR A 223 -14.87 -17.29 0.30
N PHE A 224 -15.27 -16.04 0.21
CA PHE A 224 -16.34 -15.47 1.03
C PHE A 224 -17.55 -14.98 0.23
N VAL A 225 -17.43 -14.94 -1.10
CA VAL A 225 -18.52 -14.70 -2.06
C VAL A 225 -18.37 -15.68 -3.21
N HIS A 226 -19.44 -16.37 -3.58
CA HIS A 226 -19.46 -17.24 -4.75
C HIS A 226 -20.34 -16.65 -5.85
N GLN A 227 -19.84 -16.69 -7.08
CA GLN A 227 -20.62 -16.30 -8.26
C GLN A 227 -21.93 -17.09 -8.33
N GLY A 228 -23.03 -16.42 -8.64
CA GLY A 228 -24.36 -17.02 -8.75
C GLY A 228 -25.16 -17.06 -7.43
N GLU A 229 -24.54 -16.82 -6.29
CA GLU A 229 -25.27 -16.74 -5.02
C GLU A 229 -26.05 -15.42 -4.89
N PRO A 230 -27.17 -15.42 -4.17
CA PRO A 230 -27.86 -14.18 -3.84
C PRO A 230 -27.03 -13.37 -2.85
N GLY A 231 -27.00 -12.06 -3.02
CA GLY A 231 -26.29 -11.18 -2.10
C GLY A 231 -26.39 -9.71 -2.48
N ALA A 232 -26.51 -8.87 -1.47
CA ALA A 232 -26.70 -7.42 -1.63
C ALA A 232 -25.74 -6.58 -0.77
N ASP A 233 -24.71 -7.19 -0.19
CA ASP A 233 -23.74 -6.46 0.62
C ASP A 233 -22.61 -5.91 -0.23
N ILE A 234 -22.14 -4.73 0.14
CA ILE A 234 -20.92 -4.11 -0.33
C ILE A 234 -19.81 -4.41 0.68
N TYR A 235 -18.66 -4.81 0.20
CA TYR A 235 -17.48 -5.09 0.99
C TYR A 235 -16.42 -4.03 0.78
N LEU A 236 -15.89 -3.48 1.86
CA LEU A 236 -14.69 -2.65 1.86
C LEU A 236 -13.51 -3.48 2.34
N VAL A 237 -12.48 -3.58 1.53
CA VAL A 237 -11.23 -4.21 1.93
C VAL A 237 -10.50 -3.28 2.90
N LEU A 238 -10.45 -3.64 4.18
CA LEU A 238 -9.72 -2.88 5.22
C LEU A 238 -8.25 -3.24 5.25
N ASP A 239 -7.92 -4.52 5.01
CA ASP A 239 -6.56 -5.03 4.96
C ASP A 239 -6.48 -6.33 4.14
N GLY A 240 -5.30 -6.62 3.59
CA GLY A 240 -5.07 -7.79 2.74
C GLY A 240 -5.43 -7.56 1.27
N VAL A 241 -5.45 -8.65 0.49
CA VAL A 241 -5.76 -8.63 -0.94
C VAL A 241 -6.83 -9.66 -1.26
N VAL A 242 -7.80 -9.23 -2.04
CA VAL A 242 -8.94 -10.03 -2.51
C VAL A 242 -8.80 -10.24 -4.01
N ARG A 243 -8.90 -11.49 -4.45
CA ARG A 243 -9.00 -11.87 -5.85
C ARG A 243 -10.45 -11.90 -6.28
N VAL A 244 -10.68 -11.38 -7.49
CA VAL A 244 -11.96 -11.41 -8.18
C VAL A 244 -11.85 -12.35 -9.36
N GLU A 245 -12.73 -13.36 -9.41
CA GLU A 245 -12.80 -14.34 -10.49
C GLU A 245 -14.23 -14.41 -11.04
N ARG A 246 -14.36 -14.60 -12.35
CA ARG A 246 -15.63 -14.81 -13.02
C ARG A 246 -15.54 -16.01 -13.94
N GLU A 247 -16.47 -16.96 -13.79
CA GLU A 247 -16.49 -18.20 -14.58
C GLU A 247 -15.18 -19.00 -14.47
N GLY A 248 -14.48 -18.85 -13.32
CA GLY A 248 -13.18 -19.47 -13.07
C GLY A 248 -11.99 -18.72 -13.68
N GLU A 249 -12.22 -17.62 -14.40
CA GLU A 249 -11.15 -16.76 -14.92
C GLU A 249 -10.79 -15.65 -13.95
N TRP A 250 -9.50 -15.43 -13.77
CA TRP A 250 -8.96 -14.34 -12.98
C TRP A 250 -9.25 -13.00 -13.67
N LEU A 251 -9.85 -12.06 -12.94
CA LEU A 251 -10.11 -10.72 -13.45
C LEU A 251 -9.14 -9.69 -12.88
N ALA A 252 -9.03 -9.62 -11.54
CA ALA A 252 -8.24 -8.62 -10.85
C ALA A 252 -7.93 -9.02 -9.41
N GLU A 253 -6.99 -8.32 -8.79
CA GLU A 253 -6.73 -8.34 -7.36
C GLU A 253 -6.87 -6.92 -6.79
N TYR A 254 -7.65 -6.81 -5.72
CA TYR A 254 -7.95 -5.55 -5.07
C TYR A 254 -7.41 -5.53 -3.64
N GLY A 255 -6.80 -4.41 -3.30
CA GLY A 255 -6.24 -4.14 -1.98
C GLY A 255 -7.14 -3.27 -1.11
N PRO A 256 -6.60 -2.85 0.04
CA PRO A 256 -7.34 -2.03 0.99
C PRO A 256 -7.82 -0.72 0.39
N GLY A 257 -9.05 -0.36 0.71
CA GLY A 257 -9.79 0.79 0.16
C GLY A 257 -10.72 0.44 -1.00
N ALA A 258 -10.51 -0.71 -1.66
CA ALA A 258 -11.40 -1.16 -2.70
C ALA A 258 -12.78 -1.56 -2.14
N LEU A 259 -13.80 -1.21 -2.88
CA LEU A 259 -15.19 -1.58 -2.64
C LEU A 259 -15.62 -2.65 -3.64
N LEU A 260 -16.17 -3.75 -3.17
CA LEU A 260 -16.52 -4.92 -3.96
C LEU A 260 -17.95 -5.36 -3.69
N GLY A 261 -18.61 -5.98 -4.68
CA GLY A 261 -19.96 -6.54 -4.54
C GLY A 261 -21.07 -5.62 -5.04
N GLU A 262 -20.76 -4.43 -5.55
CA GLU A 262 -21.67 -3.42 -6.08
C GLU A 262 -22.52 -3.95 -7.24
N ARG A 263 -21.94 -4.78 -8.10
CA ARG A 263 -22.61 -5.33 -9.30
C ARG A 263 -23.81 -6.21 -8.95
N ALA A 264 -23.72 -7.01 -7.89
CA ALA A 264 -24.85 -7.82 -7.46
C ALA A 264 -26.08 -6.98 -7.18
N HIS A 265 -25.92 -5.83 -6.53
CA HIS A 265 -27.00 -4.90 -6.26
C HIS A 265 -27.58 -4.25 -7.55
N LEU A 266 -26.70 -3.92 -8.49
CA LEU A 266 -27.06 -3.29 -9.75
C LEU A 266 -27.74 -4.28 -10.71
N GLU A 267 -27.34 -5.53 -10.72
CA GLU A 267 -27.72 -6.57 -11.68
C GLU A 267 -28.75 -7.59 -11.12
N GLY A 268 -29.56 -7.19 -10.15
CA GLY A 268 -30.69 -8.01 -9.69
C GLY A 268 -30.46 -8.87 -8.46
N GLY A 269 -29.41 -8.61 -7.69
CA GLY A 269 -29.17 -9.24 -6.39
C GLY A 269 -28.43 -10.57 -6.46
N THR A 270 -27.82 -10.91 -7.60
CA THR A 270 -27.01 -12.14 -7.77
C THR A 270 -25.53 -11.77 -7.90
N ARG A 271 -24.67 -12.46 -7.18
CA ARG A 271 -23.21 -12.27 -7.22
C ARG A 271 -22.67 -12.56 -8.62
N THR A 272 -22.02 -11.57 -9.22
CA THR A 272 -21.50 -11.67 -10.58
C THR A 272 -20.09 -12.26 -10.65
N SER A 273 -19.42 -12.38 -9.51
CA SER A 273 -18.05 -12.86 -9.40
C SER A 273 -17.82 -13.61 -8.09
N THR A 274 -16.80 -14.45 -8.07
CA THR A 274 -16.27 -15.09 -6.87
C THR A 274 -15.20 -14.24 -6.25
N LEU A 275 -15.23 -14.04 -4.93
CA LEU A 275 -14.25 -13.26 -4.18
C LEU A 275 -13.49 -14.16 -3.21
N THR A 276 -12.16 -14.19 -3.34
CA THR A 276 -11.29 -15.03 -2.52
C THR A 276 -10.19 -14.17 -1.87
N ALA A 277 -9.98 -14.33 -0.59
CA ALA A 277 -8.91 -13.71 0.16
C ALA A 277 -7.55 -14.34 -0.25
N VAL A 278 -6.71 -13.62 -1.00
CA VAL A 278 -5.36 -14.07 -1.41
C VAL A 278 -4.42 -14.11 -0.21
N THR A 279 -4.52 -13.10 0.64
CA THR A 279 -3.81 -13.01 1.93
C THR A 279 -4.81 -13.10 3.07
N ALA A 280 -4.36 -13.13 4.31
CA ALA A 280 -5.27 -12.83 5.42
C ALA A 280 -5.88 -11.44 5.18
N CYS A 281 -7.21 -11.37 5.21
CA CYS A 281 -7.95 -10.14 4.93
C CYS A 281 -8.76 -9.69 6.14
N ARG A 282 -9.00 -8.40 6.20
CA ARG A 282 -10.00 -7.80 7.08
C ARG A 282 -10.96 -6.98 6.23
N LEU A 283 -12.24 -7.30 6.33
CA LEU A 283 -13.29 -6.70 5.51
C LEU A 283 -14.30 -5.99 6.40
N ALA A 284 -14.89 -4.92 5.89
CA ALA A 284 -16.10 -4.34 6.44
C ALA A 284 -17.24 -4.49 5.43
N SER A 285 -18.41 -4.93 5.85
CA SER A 285 -19.56 -5.08 4.97
C SER A 285 -20.78 -4.31 5.46
N VAL A 286 -21.54 -3.78 4.51
CA VAL A 286 -22.80 -3.05 4.71
C VAL A 286 -23.74 -3.37 3.55
N ALA A 287 -25.02 -3.48 3.83
CA ALA A 287 -26.02 -3.70 2.77
C ALA A 287 -26.02 -2.54 1.74
N ALA A 288 -26.06 -2.87 0.45
CA ALA A 288 -25.95 -1.91 -0.65
C ALA A 288 -27.07 -0.83 -0.65
N VAL A 289 -28.19 -1.11 0.00
CA VAL A 289 -29.32 -0.18 0.13
C VAL A 289 -28.95 1.15 0.83
N TYR A 290 -27.84 1.18 1.56
CA TYR A 290 -27.35 2.40 2.21
C TYR A 290 -26.52 3.29 1.29
N PHE A 291 -26.29 2.90 0.05
CA PHE A 291 -25.52 3.65 -0.94
C PHE A 291 -26.43 4.20 -2.04
N ASP A 292 -26.05 5.34 -2.60
CA ASP A 292 -26.68 5.84 -3.79
C ASP A 292 -26.41 4.92 -5.00
N ARG A 293 -27.47 4.55 -5.71
CA ARG A 293 -27.38 3.66 -6.87
C ARG A 293 -26.51 4.23 -8.00
N ALA A 294 -26.56 5.56 -8.22
CA ALA A 294 -25.74 6.19 -9.24
C ALA A 294 -24.26 6.13 -8.92
N ALA A 295 -23.88 6.30 -7.63
CA ALA A 295 -22.50 6.16 -7.19
C ALA A 295 -22.00 4.71 -7.35
N LEU A 296 -22.83 3.71 -7.05
CA LEU A 296 -22.46 2.31 -7.28
C LEU A 296 -22.33 1.96 -8.77
N ASP A 297 -23.14 2.55 -9.65
CA ASP A 297 -23.06 2.36 -11.10
C ASP A 297 -21.77 2.98 -11.67
N GLU A 298 -21.39 4.15 -11.19
CA GLU A 298 -20.11 4.80 -11.52
C GLU A 298 -18.92 3.96 -11.08
N LEU A 299 -18.94 3.43 -9.84
CA LEU A 299 -17.94 2.53 -9.30
C LEU A 299 -17.78 1.27 -10.18
N ALA A 300 -18.90 0.61 -10.50
CA ALA A 300 -18.90 -0.58 -11.38
C ALA A 300 -18.38 -0.28 -12.80
N GLY A 301 -18.60 0.97 -13.28
CA GLY A 301 -18.04 1.46 -14.54
C GLY A 301 -16.52 1.67 -14.49
N GLY A 302 -15.98 2.09 -13.35
CA GLY A 302 -14.56 2.21 -13.07
C GLY A 302 -13.85 0.85 -13.13
N HIS A 303 -14.35 -0.13 -12.39
CA HIS A 303 -13.80 -1.49 -12.38
C HIS A 303 -13.77 -2.14 -13.78
N ARG A 304 -14.73 -1.84 -14.66
CA ARG A 304 -14.72 -2.32 -16.05
C ARG A 304 -13.59 -1.73 -16.88
N ARG A 305 -13.22 -0.47 -16.64
CA ARG A 305 -12.14 0.20 -17.39
C ARG A 305 -10.76 -0.29 -16.96
N GLU A 306 -10.59 -0.63 -15.69
CA GLU A 306 -9.32 -1.13 -15.16
C GLU A 306 -8.96 -2.50 -15.76
N VAL A 307 -9.94 -3.40 -15.90
CA VAL A 307 -9.75 -4.72 -16.52
C VAL A 307 -9.35 -4.62 -18.00
N ILE A 308 -9.85 -3.63 -18.73
CA ILE A 308 -9.53 -3.42 -20.16
C ILE A 308 -8.15 -2.77 -20.35
N GLY A 309 -7.65 -2.03 -19.36
CA GLY A 309 -6.35 -1.34 -19.44
C GLY A 309 -5.13 -2.21 -19.11
N GLN A 310 -5.31 -3.47 -18.71
CA GLN A 310 -4.24 -4.42 -18.39
C GLN A 310 -3.95 -5.46 -19.49
N ALA A 311 -4.61 -5.34 -20.64
CA ALA A 311 -4.42 -6.23 -21.80
C ALA A 311 -3.43 -5.66 -22.83
#